data_b21667266df6aa46428004dd6fefe664
#
_entry.id   b21667266df6aa46428004dd6fefe664
#
_cell.length_a   1.000
_cell.length_b   1.000
_cell.length_c   1.000
_cell.angle_alpha   90.00
_cell.angle_beta   90.00
_cell.angle_gamma   90.00
#
_symmetry.space_group_name_H-M   'P 1'
#
loop_
_entity.id
_entity.type
_entity.pdbx_description
1 polymer ?
#
loop_
_entity_poly.entity_id
_entity_poly.type
_entity_poly.pdbx_seq_one_letter_code
_entity_poly.pdbx_strand_id
1 'polypeptide(L)'
;ASRGFDVVGVDITKEFIDDAVVNAKEESLNGVFILSDIRELSYNEEFDVVLNLADGAVGYLENDDENLKIFDVIAKALKPGGKHFMDIGNAEHAEAFFPKRSWAIGENQFSFSEFEWDSKRRVMLYAGGGFRYGEIAKHPEELAGNPTRLYSRDELTDIFKQRNMEIIDIFSDYDGNPASV
;
A
#
# COMPACT_ATOMS: atom_id res chain seq x y z
N ALA A 1 -7.53 7.20 -16.49
CA ALA A 1 -8.43 8.15 -17.13
C ALA A 1 -7.70 9.02 -18.17
N SER A 2 -6.72 9.87 -17.82
CA SER A 2 -6.03 10.79 -18.74
C SER A 2 -5.35 10.12 -19.96
N ARG A 3 -5.04 8.84 -19.86
CA ARG A 3 -4.46 8.03 -20.95
C ARG A 3 -5.49 7.19 -21.71
N GLY A 4 -6.81 7.45 -21.53
CA GLY A 4 -7.88 6.75 -22.23
C GLY A 4 -8.32 5.42 -21.61
N PHE A 5 -7.91 5.12 -20.37
CA PHE A 5 -8.39 3.95 -19.66
C PHE A 5 -9.70 4.25 -18.92
N ASP A 6 -10.59 3.27 -18.87
CA ASP A 6 -11.72 3.26 -17.96
C ASP A 6 -11.21 2.91 -16.56
N VAL A 7 -11.50 3.78 -15.59
CA VAL A 7 -10.92 3.69 -14.25
C VAL A 7 -12.01 3.62 -13.19
N VAL A 8 -11.84 2.67 -12.29
CA VAL A 8 -12.58 2.61 -11.02
C VAL A 8 -11.56 2.79 -9.89
N GLY A 9 -11.75 3.83 -9.07
CA GLY A 9 -10.97 4.06 -7.86
C GLY A 9 -11.80 3.70 -6.63
N VAL A 10 -11.18 3.02 -5.68
CA VAL A 10 -11.83 2.65 -4.41
C VAL A 10 -10.95 3.07 -3.26
N ASP A 11 -11.52 3.70 -2.27
CA ASP A 11 -10.86 4.03 -1.01
C ASP A 11 -11.89 4.03 0.13
N ILE A 12 -11.43 3.73 1.34
CA ILE A 12 -12.25 3.80 2.55
C ILE A 12 -12.32 5.23 3.12
N THR A 13 -11.40 6.09 2.70
CA THR A 13 -11.26 7.47 3.18
C THR A 13 -12.12 8.40 2.32
N LYS A 14 -13.14 8.96 2.94
CA LYS A 14 -14.09 9.83 2.24
C LYS A 14 -13.42 11.03 1.59
N GLU A 15 -12.47 11.65 2.27
CA GLU A 15 -11.74 12.83 1.80
C GLU A 15 -10.98 12.53 0.51
N PHE A 16 -10.35 11.36 0.39
CA PHE A 16 -9.63 10.97 -0.83
C PHE A 16 -10.59 10.73 -2.00
N ILE A 17 -11.75 10.16 -1.74
CA ILE A 17 -12.79 9.98 -2.76
C ILE A 17 -13.35 11.34 -3.21
N ASP A 18 -13.65 12.24 -2.28
CA ASP A 18 -14.15 13.57 -2.60
C ASP A 18 -13.14 14.34 -3.47
N ASP A 19 -11.85 14.33 -3.09
CA ASP A 19 -10.78 14.98 -3.85
C ASP A 19 -10.61 14.35 -5.24
N ALA A 20 -10.67 13.03 -5.35
CA ALA A 20 -10.59 12.33 -6.63
C ALA A 20 -11.73 12.72 -7.58
N VAL A 21 -12.95 12.85 -7.07
CA VAL A 21 -14.12 13.29 -7.85
C VAL A 21 -13.95 14.75 -8.33
N VAL A 22 -13.49 15.63 -7.44
CA VAL A 22 -13.27 17.05 -7.79
C VAL A 22 -12.19 17.17 -8.86
N ASN A 23 -11.03 16.54 -8.66
CA ASN A 23 -9.91 16.59 -9.59
C ASN A 23 -10.28 15.99 -10.96
N ALA A 24 -10.97 14.86 -10.98
CA ALA A 24 -11.42 14.26 -12.24
C ALA A 24 -12.36 15.19 -13.01
N LYS A 25 -13.27 15.89 -12.32
CA LYS A 25 -14.17 16.87 -12.92
C LYS A 25 -13.42 18.08 -13.48
N GLU A 26 -12.47 18.63 -12.74
CA GLU A 26 -11.66 19.78 -13.15
C GLU A 26 -10.82 19.45 -14.40
N GLU A 27 -10.27 18.25 -14.46
CA GLU A 27 -9.47 17.77 -15.58
C GLU A 27 -10.32 17.16 -16.72
N SER A 28 -11.64 17.16 -16.60
CA SER A 28 -12.57 16.55 -17.57
C SER A 28 -12.27 15.06 -17.82
N LEU A 29 -11.89 14.34 -16.78
CA LEU A 29 -11.59 12.90 -16.84
C LEU A 29 -12.83 12.07 -16.45
N ASN A 30 -13.03 10.97 -17.15
CA ASN A 30 -14.02 9.97 -16.79
C ASN A 30 -13.42 8.94 -15.84
N GLY A 31 -14.01 8.79 -14.64
CA GLY A 31 -13.65 7.79 -13.65
C GLY A 31 -14.83 7.55 -12.72
N VAL A 32 -14.93 6.35 -12.19
CA VAL A 32 -15.86 5.98 -11.12
C VAL A 32 -15.09 5.91 -9.82
N PHE A 33 -15.55 6.64 -8.80
CA PHE A 33 -14.89 6.63 -7.48
C PHE A 33 -15.87 6.15 -6.43
N ILE A 34 -15.47 5.15 -5.65
CA ILE A 34 -16.33 4.43 -4.73
C ILE A 34 -15.75 4.52 -3.32
N LEU A 35 -16.53 5.07 -2.40
CA LEU A 35 -16.25 5.04 -0.97
C LEU A 35 -16.66 3.67 -0.43
N SER A 36 -15.71 2.77 -0.22
CA SER A 36 -15.98 1.42 0.26
C SER A 36 -14.74 0.80 0.89
N ASP A 37 -14.94 -0.14 1.80
CA ASP A 37 -13.93 -1.11 2.17
C ASP A 37 -13.69 -2.05 0.97
N ILE A 38 -12.43 -2.25 0.62
CA ILE A 38 -12.05 -3.13 -0.50
C ILE A 38 -12.60 -4.56 -0.32
N ARG A 39 -12.74 -5.04 0.91
CA ARG A 39 -13.26 -6.38 1.23
C ARG A 39 -14.74 -6.56 0.86
N GLU A 40 -15.48 -5.47 0.71
CA GLU A 40 -16.91 -5.47 0.39
C GLU A 40 -17.19 -5.47 -1.12
N LEU A 41 -16.15 -5.32 -1.93
CA LEU A 41 -16.30 -5.29 -3.38
C LEU A 41 -16.67 -6.65 -3.95
N SER A 42 -17.54 -6.66 -4.95
CA SER A 42 -18.07 -7.88 -5.55
C SER A 42 -17.84 -8.00 -7.06
N TYR A 43 -16.78 -7.40 -7.56
CA TYR A 43 -16.37 -7.52 -8.97
C TYR A 43 -16.00 -8.96 -9.32
N ASN A 44 -16.26 -9.34 -10.56
CA ASN A 44 -15.96 -10.69 -11.05
C ASN A 44 -15.51 -10.64 -12.52
N GLU A 45 -14.22 -10.83 -12.78
CA GLU A 45 -13.61 -10.81 -14.12
C GLU A 45 -13.93 -9.53 -14.93
N GLU A 46 -13.86 -8.38 -14.28
CA GLU A 46 -14.23 -7.11 -14.91
C GLU A 46 -13.02 -6.27 -15.33
N PHE A 47 -11.86 -6.47 -14.69
CA PHE A 47 -10.70 -5.60 -14.90
C PHE A 47 -9.54 -6.30 -15.63
N ASP A 48 -8.94 -5.59 -16.56
CA ASP A 48 -7.71 -6.02 -17.23
C ASP A 48 -6.47 -5.80 -16.34
N VAL A 49 -6.53 -4.77 -15.47
CA VAL A 49 -5.47 -4.42 -14.52
C VAL A 49 -6.09 -3.99 -13.20
N VAL A 50 -5.50 -4.46 -12.10
CA VAL A 50 -5.75 -3.94 -10.74
C VAL A 50 -4.45 -3.37 -10.19
N LEU A 51 -4.51 -2.13 -9.71
CA LEU A 51 -3.41 -1.45 -9.03
C LEU A 51 -3.72 -1.37 -7.54
N ASN A 52 -2.79 -1.84 -6.71
CA ASN A 52 -2.87 -1.76 -5.25
C ASN A 52 -1.60 -1.07 -4.75
N LEU A 53 -1.64 0.26 -4.65
CA LEU A 53 -0.49 1.12 -4.44
C LEU A 53 -0.48 1.72 -3.03
N ALA A 54 0.71 2.16 -2.60
CA ALA A 54 0.96 2.74 -1.28
C ALA A 54 0.52 1.76 -0.15
N ASP A 55 1.07 0.55 -0.21
CA ASP A 55 0.73 -0.61 0.65
C ASP A 55 -0.72 -1.11 0.48
N GLY A 56 -1.64 -0.31 -0.05
CA GLY A 56 -3.00 -0.67 -0.44
C GLY A 56 -3.82 -1.41 0.60
N ALA A 57 -3.75 -1.00 1.85
CA ALA A 57 -4.34 -1.62 3.04
C ALA A 57 -3.78 -3.02 3.40
N VAL A 58 -2.91 -3.61 2.59
CA VAL A 58 -2.32 -4.93 2.89
C VAL A 58 -1.42 -4.84 4.12
N GLY A 59 -1.71 -5.64 5.12
CA GLY A 59 -0.97 -5.66 6.37
C GLY A 59 -1.50 -4.73 7.47
N TYR A 60 -2.45 -3.86 7.17
CA TYR A 60 -3.01 -2.89 8.12
C TYR A 60 -4.31 -3.36 8.79
N LEU A 61 -4.88 -4.48 8.34
CA LEU A 61 -6.15 -4.95 8.86
C LEU A 61 -5.99 -5.71 10.18
N GLU A 62 -7.11 -6.08 10.77
CA GLU A 62 -7.21 -6.58 12.15
C GLU A 62 -6.40 -7.85 12.39
N ASN A 63 -6.25 -8.66 11.35
CA ASN A 63 -5.48 -9.90 11.39
C ASN A 63 -5.16 -10.37 9.96
N ASP A 64 -4.40 -11.45 9.86
CA ASP A 64 -3.92 -11.97 8.57
C ASP A 64 -5.06 -12.49 7.67
N ASP A 65 -6.09 -13.10 8.26
CA ASP A 65 -7.25 -13.58 7.49
C ASP A 65 -7.99 -12.42 6.81
N GLU A 66 -8.10 -11.27 7.48
CA GLU A 66 -8.68 -10.07 6.89
C GLU A 66 -7.80 -9.48 5.77
N ASN A 67 -6.48 -9.48 5.96
CA ASN A 67 -5.55 -9.07 4.91
C ASN A 67 -5.67 -9.97 3.66
N LEU A 68 -5.80 -11.26 3.84
CA LEU A 68 -5.93 -12.22 2.73
C LEU A 68 -7.20 -12.01 1.90
N LYS A 69 -8.27 -11.47 2.48
CA LYS A 69 -9.49 -11.11 1.72
C LYS A 69 -9.23 -10.07 0.63
N ILE A 70 -8.26 -9.17 0.84
CA ILE A 70 -7.87 -8.19 -0.19
C ILE A 70 -7.40 -8.93 -1.45
N PHE A 71 -6.53 -9.92 -1.28
CA PHE A 71 -6.04 -10.73 -2.40
C PHE A 71 -7.15 -11.55 -3.07
N ASP A 72 -8.13 -12.04 -2.29
CA ASP A 72 -9.30 -12.75 -2.85
C ASP A 72 -10.14 -11.84 -3.74
N VAL A 73 -10.41 -10.61 -3.29
CA VAL A 73 -11.16 -9.62 -4.05
C VAL A 73 -10.43 -9.24 -5.33
N ILE A 74 -9.12 -8.97 -5.24
CA ILE A 74 -8.30 -8.62 -6.40
C ILE A 74 -8.28 -9.76 -7.43
N ALA A 75 -8.02 -10.99 -6.99
CA ALA A 75 -7.97 -12.14 -7.88
C ALA A 75 -9.30 -12.38 -8.59
N LYS A 76 -10.42 -12.20 -7.88
CA LYS A 76 -11.76 -12.35 -8.42
C LYS A 76 -12.14 -11.23 -9.39
N ALA A 77 -11.69 -10.01 -9.15
CA ALA A 77 -11.97 -8.83 -9.97
C ALA A 77 -11.25 -8.86 -11.32
N LEU A 78 -10.09 -9.53 -11.39
CA LEU A 78 -9.28 -9.64 -12.60
C LEU A 78 -9.90 -10.59 -13.63
N LYS A 79 -9.89 -10.19 -14.89
CA LYS A 79 -10.16 -11.09 -16.02
C LYS A 79 -9.08 -12.17 -16.12
N PRO A 80 -9.36 -13.32 -16.75
CA PRO A 80 -8.32 -14.28 -17.10
C PRO A 80 -7.18 -13.62 -17.90
N GLY A 81 -5.95 -13.76 -17.38
CA GLY A 81 -4.77 -13.10 -17.94
C GLY A 81 -4.59 -11.63 -17.56
N GLY A 82 -5.48 -11.07 -16.76
CA GLY A 82 -5.36 -9.73 -16.17
C GLY A 82 -4.11 -9.60 -15.30
N LYS A 83 -3.69 -8.37 -15.04
CA LYS A 83 -2.45 -8.06 -14.31
C LYS A 83 -2.76 -7.38 -12.98
N HIS A 84 -2.08 -7.81 -11.93
CA HIS A 84 -2.04 -7.13 -10.65
C HIS A 84 -0.68 -6.48 -10.45
N PHE A 85 -0.67 -5.21 -10.11
CA PHE A 85 0.54 -4.49 -9.69
C PHE A 85 0.31 -3.95 -8.28
N MET A 86 1.26 -4.23 -7.38
CA MET A 86 1.22 -3.75 -6.00
C MET A 86 2.61 -3.32 -5.53
N ASP A 87 2.65 -2.41 -4.58
CA ASP A 87 3.83 -2.10 -3.78
C ASP A 87 3.52 -2.29 -2.31
N ILE A 88 4.38 -2.97 -1.60
CA ILE A 88 4.27 -3.24 -0.16
C ILE A 88 5.65 -3.30 0.50
N GLY A 89 5.66 -3.15 1.81
CA GLY A 89 6.87 -3.40 2.61
C GLY A 89 7.31 -4.87 2.55
N ASN A 90 8.62 -5.09 2.44
CA ASN A 90 9.22 -6.42 2.35
C ASN A 90 9.68 -6.90 3.73
N ALA A 91 9.20 -8.07 4.17
CA ALA A 91 9.56 -8.66 5.45
C ALA A 91 11.04 -9.05 5.54
N GLU A 92 11.66 -9.54 4.44
CA GLU A 92 13.09 -9.88 4.42
C GLU A 92 13.96 -8.63 4.59
N HIS A 93 13.53 -7.51 3.99
CA HIS A 93 14.22 -6.23 4.20
C HIS A 93 14.11 -5.77 5.66
N ALA A 94 12.92 -5.89 6.26
CA ALA A 94 12.73 -5.53 7.66
C ALA A 94 13.59 -6.40 8.60
N GLU A 95 13.63 -7.71 8.37
CA GLU A 95 14.47 -8.64 9.13
C GLU A 95 15.96 -8.30 9.05
N ALA A 96 16.44 -7.87 7.88
CA ALA A 96 17.85 -7.60 7.66
C ALA A 96 18.30 -6.20 8.13
N PHE A 97 17.42 -5.20 8.11
CA PHE A 97 17.83 -3.80 8.24
C PHE A 97 17.14 -3.01 9.35
N PHE A 98 16.14 -3.58 10.03
CA PHE A 98 15.52 -2.89 11.16
C PHE A 98 16.14 -3.33 12.49
N PRO A 99 16.16 -2.47 13.52
CA PRO A 99 15.56 -1.14 13.56
C PRO A 99 16.28 -0.11 12.68
N LYS A 100 15.52 0.78 12.07
CA LYS A 100 16.04 1.84 11.21
C LYS A 100 15.47 3.18 11.65
N ARG A 101 16.35 4.17 11.77
CA ARG A 101 15.98 5.56 12.00
C ARG A 101 16.46 6.41 10.83
N SER A 102 15.63 7.32 10.39
CA SER A 102 15.97 8.24 9.32
C SER A 102 15.43 9.63 9.61
N TRP A 103 16.02 10.61 8.95
CA TRP A 103 15.56 11.98 8.99
C TRP A 103 15.70 12.61 7.61
N ALA A 104 14.91 13.63 7.35
CA ALA A 104 14.96 14.39 6.12
C ALA A 104 14.77 15.89 6.38
N ILE A 105 15.42 16.69 5.56
CA ILE A 105 15.27 18.14 5.54
C ILE A 105 14.40 18.47 4.33
N GLY A 106 13.15 18.89 4.58
CA GLY A 106 12.27 19.44 3.56
C GLY A 106 12.39 20.97 3.47
N GLU A 107 11.68 21.58 2.54
CA GLU A 107 11.68 23.05 2.38
C GLU A 107 11.19 23.79 3.62
N ASN A 108 10.16 23.27 4.29
CA ASN A 108 9.46 23.95 5.36
C ASN A 108 9.53 23.23 6.71
N GLN A 109 10.08 22.01 6.73
CA GLN A 109 10.08 21.18 7.93
C GLN A 109 11.25 20.20 7.96
N PHE A 110 11.60 19.79 9.18
CA PHE A 110 12.42 18.63 9.47
C PHE A 110 11.50 17.45 9.78
N SER A 111 11.78 16.29 9.21
CA SER A 111 11.02 15.05 9.42
C SER A 111 11.93 13.94 9.96
N PHE A 112 11.37 13.07 10.76
CA PHE A 112 12.07 11.88 11.26
C PHE A 112 11.13 10.67 11.20
N SER A 113 11.74 9.48 11.05
CA SER A 113 11.03 8.20 11.00
C SER A 113 11.81 7.16 11.77
N GLU A 114 11.10 6.30 12.45
CA GLU A 114 11.62 5.12 13.14
C GLU A 114 10.83 3.89 12.70
N PHE A 115 11.57 2.83 12.35
CA PHE A 115 11.01 1.55 11.97
C PHE A 115 11.56 0.48 12.89
N GLU A 116 10.69 -0.34 13.47
CA GLU A 116 11.05 -1.51 14.27
C GLU A 116 10.44 -2.77 13.65
N TRP A 117 11.03 -3.91 13.93
CA TRP A 117 10.58 -5.21 13.43
C TRP A 117 10.34 -6.20 14.54
N ASP A 118 9.12 -6.68 14.66
CA ASP A 118 8.77 -7.83 15.49
C ASP A 118 8.75 -9.10 14.62
N SER A 119 9.88 -9.83 14.61
CA SER A 119 10.03 -11.03 13.79
C SER A 119 9.07 -12.17 14.18
N LYS A 120 8.61 -12.22 15.43
CA LYS A 120 7.68 -13.26 15.90
C LYS A 120 6.26 -13.02 15.38
N ARG A 121 5.84 -11.76 15.37
CA ARG A 121 4.52 -11.34 14.87
C ARG A 121 4.56 -11.01 13.38
N ARG A 122 5.77 -10.88 12.81
CA ARG A 122 6.02 -10.41 11.44
C ARG A 122 5.39 -9.05 11.17
N VAL A 123 5.56 -8.16 12.13
CA VAL A 123 4.95 -6.83 12.13
C VAL A 123 6.04 -5.77 12.17
N MET A 124 5.97 -4.84 11.25
CA MET A 124 6.70 -3.59 11.30
C MET A 124 5.93 -2.60 12.17
N LEU A 125 6.66 -1.92 13.04
CA LEU A 125 6.16 -0.74 13.76
C LEU A 125 6.81 0.49 13.11
N TYR A 126 5.97 1.46 12.76
CA TYR A 126 6.41 2.72 12.20
C TYR A 126 5.98 3.86 13.10
N ALA A 127 6.92 4.73 13.42
CA ALA A 127 6.66 5.99 14.05
C ALA A 127 7.35 7.10 13.25
N GLY A 128 6.66 8.20 13.05
CA GLY A 128 7.20 9.34 12.33
C GLY A 128 6.64 10.65 12.85
N GLY A 129 7.37 11.71 12.55
CA GLY A 129 6.97 13.04 12.94
C GLY A 129 7.83 14.09 12.30
N GLY A 130 7.55 15.35 12.62
CA GLY A 130 8.32 16.47 12.15
C GLY A 130 7.93 17.74 12.86
N PHE A 131 8.70 18.78 12.62
CA PHE A 131 8.41 20.14 13.07
C PHE A 131 8.79 21.13 11.98
N ARG A 132 8.01 22.19 11.86
CA ARG A 132 8.29 23.27 10.92
C ARG A 132 9.45 24.12 11.42
N TYR A 133 10.22 24.68 10.51
CA TYR A 133 11.31 25.59 10.88
C TYR A 133 10.74 26.80 11.61
N GLY A 134 11.36 27.13 12.73
CA GLY A 134 10.92 28.22 13.60
C GLY A 134 9.93 27.79 14.70
N GLU A 135 9.43 26.56 14.67
CA GLU A 135 8.63 25.99 15.77
C GLU A 135 9.54 25.38 16.85
N ILE A 136 9.03 25.36 18.08
CA ILE A 136 9.69 24.67 19.18
C ILE A 136 9.40 23.18 19.02
N ALA A 137 10.43 22.36 18.81
CA ALA A 137 10.29 20.92 18.80
C ALA A 137 9.78 20.42 20.16
N LYS A 138 8.64 19.72 20.18
CA LYS A 138 8.11 19.07 21.37
C LYS A 138 8.49 17.60 21.33
N HIS A 139 8.74 17.04 22.52
CA HIS A 139 8.89 15.58 22.62
C HIS A 139 7.57 14.93 22.22
N PRO A 140 7.55 13.96 21.30
CA PRO A 140 6.35 13.22 21.02
C PRO A 140 5.88 12.48 22.27
N GLU A 141 4.60 12.65 22.61
CA GLU A 141 4.04 12.06 23.83
C GLU A 141 3.99 10.53 23.77
N GLU A 142 3.78 9.99 22.59
CA GLU A 142 3.88 8.55 22.31
C GLU A 142 4.34 8.32 20.86
N LEU A 143 5.37 7.50 20.69
CA LEU A 143 5.71 6.88 19.41
C LEU A 143 4.90 5.59 19.27
N ALA A 144 3.59 5.71 19.25
CA ALA A 144 2.73 4.58 18.95
C ALA A 144 2.83 4.28 17.46
N GLY A 145 3.67 3.33 17.12
CA GLY A 145 3.78 2.86 15.74
C GLY A 145 2.50 2.19 15.28
N ASN A 146 2.12 2.42 14.04
CA ASN A 146 1.06 1.65 13.41
C ASN A 146 1.62 0.25 13.06
N PRO A 147 1.10 -0.84 13.65
CA PRO A 147 1.54 -2.17 13.34
C PRO A 147 1.13 -2.53 11.90
N THR A 148 2.10 -2.95 11.09
CA THR A 148 1.85 -3.38 9.72
C THR A 148 2.41 -4.78 9.51
N ARG A 149 1.57 -5.72 9.14
CA ARG A 149 1.98 -7.08 8.76
C ARG A 149 2.75 -7.02 7.44
N LEU A 150 3.99 -7.45 7.44
CA LEU A 150 4.81 -7.55 6.23
C LEU A 150 4.90 -9.00 5.75
N TYR A 151 4.87 -9.17 4.44
CA TYR A 151 4.96 -10.46 3.78
C TYR A 151 6.33 -10.65 3.16
N SER A 152 6.85 -11.87 3.22
CA SER A 152 8.01 -12.27 2.46
C SER A 152 7.64 -12.59 1.01
N ARG A 153 8.64 -12.66 0.15
CA ARG A 153 8.45 -13.09 -1.23
C ARG A 153 7.83 -14.48 -1.35
N ASP A 154 8.28 -15.41 -0.50
CA ASP A 154 7.76 -16.78 -0.50
C ASP A 154 6.32 -16.82 -0.06
N GLU A 155 5.93 -16.07 1.00
CA GLU A 155 4.54 -15.96 1.43
C GLU A 155 3.66 -15.39 0.32
N LEU A 156 4.08 -14.31 -0.34
CA LEU A 156 3.31 -13.74 -1.46
C LEU A 156 3.20 -14.71 -2.63
N THR A 157 4.25 -15.46 -2.92
CA THR A 157 4.22 -16.49 -3.97
C THR A 157 3.14 -17.54 -3.67
N ASP A 158 3.07 -18.01 -2.43
CA ASP A 158 2.06 -18.97 -2.01
C ASP A 158 0.64 -18.37 -2.00
N ILE A 159 0.50 -17.13 -1.52
CA ILE A 159 -0.78 -16.40 -1.51
C ILE A 159 -1.33 -16.26 -2.92
N PHE A 160 -0.51 -15.85 -3.88
CA PHE A 160 -0.93 -15.70 -5.28
C PHE A 160 -1.21 -17.05 -5.94
N LYS A 161 -0.37 -18.04 -5.72
CA LYS A 161 -0.56 -19.40 -6.27
C LYS A 161 -1.90 -20.03 -5.83
N GLN A 162 -2.30 -19.83 -4.58
CA GLN A 162 -3.62 -20.31 -4.09
C GLN A 162 -4.79 -19.63 -4.80
N ARG A 163 -4.57 -18.53 -5.49
CA ARG A 163 -5.55 -17.73 -6.24
C ARG A 163 -5.39 -17.83 -7.75
N ASN A 164 -4.64 -18.84 -8.23
CA ASN A 164 -4.32 -19.05 -9.64
C ASN A 164 -3.60 -17.85 -10.28
N MET A 165 -2.80 -17.16 -9.50
CA MET A 165 -1.95 -16.05 -9.93
C MET A 165 -0.48 -16.44 -9.79
N GLU A 166 0.39 -15.78 -10.55
CA GLU A 166 1.85 -15.95 -10.46
C GLU A 166 2.55 -14.61 -10.43
N ILE A 167 3.68 -14.53 -9.73
CA ILE A 167 4.54 -13.34 -9.76
C ILE A 167 5.34 -13.38 -11.06
N ILE A 168 5.18 -12.37 -11.89
CA ILE A 168 5.87 -12.25 -13.18
C ILE A 168 7.21 -11.52 -12.97
N ASP A 169 7.19 -10.39 -12.27
CA ASP A 169 8.34 -9.55 -12.02
C ASP A 169 8.30 -8.95 -10.62
N ILE A 170 9.49 -8.63 -10.08
CA ILE A 170 9.67 -7.95 -8.80
C ILE A 170 10.70 -6.82 -9.00
N PHE A 171 10.31 -5.61 -8.60
CA PHE A 171 11.12 -4.41 -8.73
C PHE A 171 11.47 -3.84 -7.36
N SER A 172 12.61 -3.13 -7.28
CA SER A 172 13.00 -2.39 -6.06
C SER A 172 12.40 -0.99 -5.98
N ASP A 173 11.95 -0.48 -7.12
CA ASP A 173 11.41 0.88 -7.27
C ASP A 173 10.49 0.99 -8.49
N TYR A 174 9.91 2.18 -8.68
CA TYR A 174 9.01 2.48 -9.81
C TYR A 174 9.74 2.76 -11.14
N ASP A 175 11.07 2.79 -11.14
CA ASP A 175 11.87 2.92 -12.37
C ASP A 175 12.11 1.55 -13.03
N GLY A 176 11.66 0.47 -12.38
CA GLY A 176 11.77 -0.90 -12.89
C GLY A 176 13.13 -1.54 -12.63
N ASN A 177 13.88 -1.04 -11.65
CA ASN A 177 15.12 -1.69 -11.24
C ASN A 177 14.80 -3.04 -10.59
N PRO A 178 15.58 -4.11 -10.92
CA PRO A 178 15.34 -5.41 -10.33
C PRO A 178 15.47 -5.38 -8.81
N ALA A 179 14.58 -6.09 -8.11
CA ALA A 179 14.69 -6.22 -6.67
C ALA A 179 15.98 -6.96 -6.32
N SER A 180 16.81 -6.34 -5.51
CA SER A 180 17.88 -7.03 -4.78
C SER A 180 17.32 -7.54 -3.46
N VAL A 181 17.72 -8.74 -3.07
CA VAL A 181 17.40 -9.33 -1.75
C VAL A 181 18.00 -8.47 -0.66
#